data_f9d10a85fd5c893920679a9a130c5eb2
#
_entry.id   f9d10a85fd5c893920679a9a130c5eb2
#
_cell.length_a   1.000
_cell.length_b   1.000
_cell.length_c   1.000
_cell.angle_alpha   90.00
_cell.angle_beta   90.00
_cell.angle_gamma   90.00
#
_symmetry.space_group_name_H-M   'P 1'
#
loop_
_entity.id
_entity.type
_entity.pdbx_description
1 polymer ?
#
loop_
_entity_poly.entity_id
_entity_poly.type
_entity_poly.pdbx_seq_one_letter_code
_entity_poly.pdbx_strand_id
1 'polypeptide(L)'
;MSETSANSSTPSKASAGSRPGRLGVGIISAGRVGAVLGSALRAVDHQVIGVHAVSEASRERAEALLPGVPVLDVEEIVERAELVMLAVPDDALATLVKGLADLGRWQPGQLVVHTSGRYGIGILEPARRLGAIPLALHPAMTFGGFSTDVARLTGCPMAVTAPDAVLPIAQALAVELGGEPFVLPEASRPAYHAALAHGANHLVTLVGQAVRVLAAAGVEDGAATLGPLLTAALDRVLTEGADAALTGPVSRGDAGTVRSHLEALEALRDGEGRRLEDVVDTYRALARATAQRAEDTGRIAPAQADGLRGALAPDDDAG
;
A
#
# COMPACT_ATOMS: atom_id res chain seq x y z
N MET A 1 6.08 80.63 -14.41
CA MET A 1 6.00 79.55 -15.40
C MET A 1 7.04 78.56 -15.01
N SER A 2 6.60 77.54 -14.33
CA SER A 2 7.48 76.37 -13.94
C SER A 2 6.66 75.14 -14.08
N GLU A 3 6.97 74.34 -15.10
CA GLU A 3 6.31 73.11 -15.39
C GLU A 3 6.91 71.99 -14.48
N THR A 4 6.05 71.34 -13.72
CA THR A 4 6.39 70.23 -12.86
C THR A 4 6.17 68.94 -13.68
N SER A 5 7.27 68.28 -14.03
CA SER A 5 7.27 67.00 -14.74
C SER A 5 6.87 65.87 -13.78
N ALA A 6 5.74 65.24 -14.01
CA ALA A 6 5.29 64.07 -13.25
C ALA A 6 5.94 62.82 -13.80
N ASN A 7 6.77 62.19 -12.98
CA ASN A 7 7.44 60.92 -13.25
C ASN A 7 6.48 59.77 -12.93
N SER A 8 5.89 59.13 -13.96
CA SER A 8 5.04 57.97 -13.82
C SER A 8 5.89 56.72 -13.80
N SER A 9 6.19 56.20 -12.61
CA SER A 9 6.82 54.88 -12.45
C SER A 9 5.77 53.80 -12.60
N THR A 10 5.85 53.09 -13.72
CA THR A 10 5.09 51.85 -14.00
C THR A 10 5.54 50.75 -13.06
N PRO A 11 4.63 50.05 -12.36
CA PRO A 11 5.04 48.93 -11.53
C PRO A 11 5.55 47.79 -12.41
N SER A 12 6.78 47.36 -12.15
CA SER A 12 7.40 46.16 -12.72
C SER A 12 6.52 44.94 -12.45
N LYS A 13 6.10 44.24 -13.52
CA LYS A 13 5.47 42.93 -13.43
C LYS A 13 6.45 41.97 -12.73
N ALA A 14 6.09 41.56 -11.51
CA ALA A 14 6.76 40.48 -10.83
C ALA A 14 6.79 39.28 -11.80
N SER A 15 8.00 38.74 -12.05
CA SER A 15 8.19 37.54 -12.82
C SER A 15 7.43 36.41 -12.14
N ALA A 16 6.40 35.89 -12.83
CA ALA A 16 5.79 34.62 -12.44
C ALA A 16 6.90 33.58 -12.41
N GLY A 17 7.21 33.03 -11.22
CA GLY A 17 8.15 31.97 -11.08
C GLY A 17 7.83 30.87 -12.10
N SER A 18 8.83 30.44 -12.87
CA SER A 18 8.66 29.36 -13.84
C SER A 18 8.13 28.15 -13.08
N ARG A 19 6.91 27.73 -13.38
CA ARG A 19 6.39 26.45 -12.90
C ARG A 19 7.34 25.36 -13.41
N PRO A 20 7.67 24.32 -12.59
CA PRO A 20 8.46 23.20 -13.07
C PRO A 20 7.83 22.64 -14.36
N GLY A 21 8.66 22.22 -15.31
CA GLY A 21 8.21 21.66 -16.59
C GLY A 21 7.19 20.53 -16.35
N ARG A 22 6.07 20.60 -17.02
CA ARG A 22 5.03 19.55 -16.92
C ARG A 22 5.33 18.45 -17.92
N LEU A 23 5.28 17.19 -17.47
CA LEU A 23 5.63 16.02 -18.26
C LEU A 23 4.42 15.46 -19.00
N GLY A 24 4.66 14.90 -20.17
CA GLY A 24 3.76 13.97 -20.84
C GLY A 24 3.81 12.61 -20.15
N VAL A 25 2.71 12.23 -19.46
CA VAL A 25 2.63 11.02 -18.64
C VAL A 25 1.84 9.94 -19.34
N GLY A 26 2.42 8.75 -19.47
CA GLY A 26 1.75 7.55 -19.93
C GLY A 26 1.49 6.59 -18.78
N ILE A 27 0.28 6.05 -18.67
CA ILE A 27 -0.10 5.12 -17.60
C ILE A 27 -0.27 3.71 -18.17
N ILE A 28 0.59 2.79 -17.79
CA ILE A 28 0.44 1.39 -18.16
C ILE A 28 -0.30 0.64 -17.05
N SER A 29 -1.50 0.20 -17.37
CA SER A 29 -2.54 -0.36 -16.50
C SER A 29 -3.37 0.69 -15.75
N ALA A 30 -4.61 0.94 -16.24
CA ALA A 30 -5.65 1.67 -15.52
C ALA A 30 -6.31 0.81 -14.43
N GLY A 31 -5.47 0.09 -13.66
CA GLY A 31 -5.87 -0.60 -12.46
C GLY A 31 -6.27 0.39 -11.34
N ARG A 32 -6.53 -0.14 -10.13
CA ARG A 32 -6.89 0.69 -8.97
C ARG A 32 -5.83 1.74 -8.64
N VAL A 33 -4.56 1.40 -8.79
CA VAL A 33 -3.42 2.29 -8.53
C VAL A 33 -3.20 3.26 -9.69
N GLY A 34 -3.03 2.74 -10.91
CA GLY A 34 -2.64 3.56 -12.06
C GLY A 34 -3.63 4.65 -12.42
N ALA A 35 -4.94 4.37 -12.37
CA ALA A 35 -5.95 5.36 -12.65
C ALA A 35 -5.99 6.49 -11.59
N VAL A 36 -5.82 6.14 -10.30
CA VAL A 36 -5.77 7.11 -9.20
C VAL A 36 -4.54 7.99 -9.29
N LEU A 37 -3.35 7.40 -9.48
CA LEU A 37 -2.11 8.16 -9.61
C LEU A 37 -2.09 9.03 -10.88
N GLY A 38 -2.63 8.52 -11.99
CA GLY A 38 -2.81 9.31 -13.21
C GLY A 38 -3.73 10.51 -13.00
N SER A 39 -4.83 10.33 -12.27
CA SER A 39 -5.74 11.42 -11.89
C SER A 39 -5.06 12.44 -10.98
N ALA A 40 -4.25 11.99 -10.02
CA ALA A 40 -3.47 12.87 -9.14
C ALA A 40 -2.45 13.71 -9.93
N LEU A 41 -1.71 13.10 -10.86
CA LEU A 41 -0.75 13.82 -11.71
C LEU A 41 -1.45 14.85 -12.62
N ARG A 42 -2.62 14.50 -13.16
CA ARG A 42 -3.43 15.43 -13.95
C ARG A 42 -3.91 16.62 -13.11
N ALA A 43 -4.25 16.41 -11.85
CA ALA A 43 -4.72 17.48 -10.94
C ALA A 43 -3.63 18.52 -10.66
N VAL A 44 -2.36 18.17 -10.83
CA VAL A 44 -1.21 19.09 -10.72
C VAL A 44 -0.64 19.50 -12.08
N ASP A 45 -1.48 19.48 -13.10
CA ASP A 45 -1.23 19.95 -14.48
C ASP A 45 -0.24 19.11 -15.32
N HIS A 46 0.09 17.87 -14.93
CA HIS A 46 0.75 16.96 -15.86
C HIS A 46 -0.19 16.56 -16.99
N GLN A 47 0.36 16.39 -18.17
CA GLN A 47 -0.42 15.95 -19.34
C GLN A 47 -0.47 14.42 -19.38
N VAL A 48 -1.56 13.81 -18.94
CA VAL A 48 -1.76 12.37 -19.15
C VAL A 48 -2.09 12.15 -20.64
N ILE A 49 -1.11 11.65 -21.39
CA ILE A 49 -1.17 11.53 -22.87
C ILE A 49 -1.88 10.25 -23.33
N GLY A 50 -1.96 9.25 -22.46
CA GLY A 50 -2.60 7.98 -22.75
C GLY A 50 -2.59 7.04 -21.55
N VAL A 51 -3.52 6.10 -21.59
CA VAL A 51 -3.67 5.07 -20.55
C VAL A 51 -3.90 3.72 -21.21
N HIS A 52 -3.23 2.67 -20.72
CA HIS A 52 -3.50 1.30 -21.15
C HIS A 52 -4.52 0.65 -20.24
N ALA A 53 -5.60 0.10 -20.83
CA ALA A 53 -6.68 -0.57 -20.12
C ALA A 53 -7.21 -1.74 -20.93
N VAL A 54 -7.21 -2.95 -20.38
CA VAL A 54 -7.62 -4.18 -21.08
C VAL A 54 -9.02 -4.63 -20.67
N SER A 55 -9.27 -4.79 -19.35
CA SER A 55 -10.55 -5.25 -18.83
C SER A 55 -11.61 -4.15 -18.87
N GLU A 56 -12.89 -4.54 -18.94
CA GLU A 56 -14.01 -3.61 -18.84
C GLU A 56 -13.90 -2.72 -17.58
N ALA A 57 -13.67 -3.32 -16.41
CA ALA A 57 -13.48 -2.61 -15.16
C ALA A 57 -12.30 -1.62 -15.17
N SER A 58 -11.24 -1.88 -15.95
CA SER A 58 -10.13 -0.93 -16.11
C SER A 58 -10.48 0.22 -17.05
N ARG A 59 -11.28 -0.02 -18.08
CA ARG A 59 -11.78 1.01 -19.00
C ARG A 59 -12.77 1.95 -18.32
N GLU A 60 -13.73 1.39 -17.57
CA GLU A 60 -14.68 2.17 -16.77
C GLU A 60 -13.94 3.08 -15.77
N ARG A 61 -12.90 2.55 -15.13
CA ARG A 61 -12.09 3.31 -14.18
C ARG A 61 -11.26 4.40 -14.88
N ALA A 62 -10.71 4.11 -16.06
CA ALA A 62 -10.03 5.11 -16.87
C ALA A 62 -10.99 6.24 -17.27
N GLU A 63 -12.21 5.93 -17.70
CA GLU A 63 -13.20 6.93 -18.05
C GLU A 63 -13.63 7.79 -16.84
N ALA A 64 -13.83 7.16 -15.68
CA ALA A 64 -14.26 7.84 -14.46
C ALA A 64 -13.17 8.76 -13.86
N LEU A 65 -11.90 8.33 -13.85
CA LEU A 65 -10.79 9.05 -13.19
C LEU A 65 -9.93 9.89 -14.16
N LEU A 66 -9.92 9.52 -15.43
CA LEU A 66 -9.12 10.14 -16.48
C LEU A 66 -10.01 10.48 -17.72
N PRO A 67 -11.12 11.21 -17.53
CA PRO A 67 -12.05 11.49 -18.63
C PRO A 67 -11.34 12.22 -19.76
N GLY A 68 -11.57 11.73 -21.00
CA GLY A 68 -10.99 12.29 -22.23
C GLY A 68 -9.53 11.90 -22.49
N VAL A 69 -8.90 11.08 -21.62
CA VAL A 69 -7.59 10.50 -21.91
C VAL A 69 -7.77 9.29 -22.83
N PRO A 70 -7.05 9.20 -23.96
CA PRO A 70 -7.19 8.09 -24.87
C PRO A 70 -6.67 6.78 -24.27
N VAL A 71 -7.38 5.68 -24.53
CA VAL A 71 -6.87 4.33 -24.29
C VAL A 71 -5.98 3.93 -25.45
N LEU A 72 -4.72 3.66 -25.18
CA LEU A 72 -3.68 3.39 -26.17
C LEU A 72 -3.01 2.04 -25.89
N ASP A 73 -2.32 1.52 -26.90
CA ASP A 73 -1.44 0.37 -26.74
C ASP A 73 -0.18 0.73 -25.95
N VAL A 74 0.39 -0.27 -25.27
CA VAL A 74 1.59 -0.08 -24.42
C VAL A 74 2.73 0.56 -25.19
N GLU A 75 3.02 0.09 -26.42
CA GLU A 75 4.10 0.60 -27.24
C GLU A 75 3.91 2.07 -27.61
N GLU A 76 2.68 2.46 -27.97
CA GLU A 76 2.31 3.83 -28.29
C GLU A 76 2.47 4.78 -27.09
N ILE A 77 2.12 4.29 -25.89
CA ILE A 77 2.32 5.05 -24.65
C ILE A 77 3.82 5.27 -24.40
N VAL A 78 4.63 4.22 -24.49
CA VAL A 78 6.08 4.31 -24.27
C VAL A 78 6.76 5.22 -25.27
N GLU A 79 6.32 5.20 -26.52
CA GLU A 79 6.89 6.06 -27.58
C GLU A 79 6.62 7.54 -27.34
N ARG A 80 5.48 7.91 -26.75
CA ARG A 80 5.02 9.30 -26.60
C ARG A 80 5.30 9.92 -25.25
N ALA A 81 5.47 9.11 -24.19
CA ALA A 81 5.55 9.60 -22.83
C ALA A 81 6.98 10.01 -22.44
N GLU A 82 7.10 11.12 -21.72
CA GLU A 82 8.33 11.52 -21.04
C GLU A 82 8.46 10.79 -19.69
N LEU A 83 7.31 10.48 -19.05
CA LEU A 83 7.20 9.66 -17.85
C LEU A 83 6.24 8.50 -18.12
N VAL A 84 6.74 7.27 -18.00
CA VAL A 84 5.94 6.05 -18.08
C VAL A 84 5.72 5.50 -16.68
N MET A 85 4.45 5.45 -16.24
CA MET A 85 4.07 4.86 -14.96
C MET A 85 3.58 3.43 -15.16
N LEU A 86 4.28 2.47 -14.56
CA LEU A 86 3.98 1.05 -14.58
C LEU A 86 3.19 0.67 -13.32
N ALA A 87 1.87 0.57 -13.44
CA ALA A 87 0.96 0.18 -12.36
C ALA A 87 0.40 -1.24 -12.56
N VAL A 88 1.19 -2.10 -13.18
CA VAL A 88 0.86 -3.51 -13.42
C VAL A 88 1.09 -4.36 -12.16
N PRO A 89 0.48 -5.56 -12.05
CA PRO A 89 0.80 -6.52 -11.01
C PRO A 89 2.30 -6.87 -10.98
N ASP A 90 2.80 -7.18 -9.78
CA ASP A 90 4.22 -7.46 -9.54
C ASP A 90 4.77 -8.60 -10.40
N ASP A 91 3.98 -9.64 -10.66
CA ASP A 91 4.33 -10.80 -11.49
C ASP A 91 4.44 -10.47 -12.99
N ALA A 92 3.73 -9.44 -13.45
CA ALA A 92 3.77 -8.99 -14.84
C ALA A 92 4.91 -7.99 -15.11
N LEU A 93 5.42 -7.30 -14.07
CA LEU A 93 6.33 -6.15 -14.22
C LEU A 93 7.63 -6.52 -14.94
N ALA A 94 8.30 -7.60 -14.54
CA ALA A 94 9.57 -8.01 -15.14
C ALA A 94 9.42 -8.38 -16.61
N THR A 95 8.37 -9.12 -16.96
CA THR A 95 8.08 -9.55 -18.32
C THR A 95 7.78 -8.35 -19.23
N LEU A 96 6.99 -7.40 -18.74
CA LEU A 96 6.66 -6.17 -19.46
C LEU A 96 7.91 -5.33 -19.76
N VAL A 97 8.71 -5.05 -18.72
CA VAL A 97 9.92 -4.23 -18.85
C VAL A 97 10.93 -4.87 -19.81
N LYS A 98 11.12 -6.19 -19.68
CA LYS A 98 12.01 -6.93 -20.57
C LYS A 98 11.48 -6.96 -22.02
N GLY A 99 10.20 -7.23 -22.22
CA GLY A 99 9.59 -7.28 -23.55
C GLY A 99 9.75 -5.96 -24.30
N LEU A 100 9.47 -4.83 -23.65
CA LEU A 100 9.68 -3.50 -24.22
C LEU A 100 11.16 -3.20 -24.50
N ALA A 101 12.07 -3.70 -23.66
CA ALA A 101 13.50 -3.56 -23.89
C ALA A 101 13.98 -4.39 -25.10
N ASP A 102 13.51 -5.64 -25.21
CA ASP A 102 13.84 -6.52 -26.35
C ASP A 102 13.35 -5.92 -27.69
N LEU A 103 12.24 -5.16 -27.66
CA LEU A 103 11.72 -4.42 -28.81
C LEU A 103 12.38 -3.04 -29.00
N GLY A 104 13.31 -2.64 -28.13
CA GLY A 104 14.00 -1.35 -28.20
C GLY A 104 13.07 -0.14 -28.02
N ARG A 105 11.99 -0.27 -27.24
CA ARG A 105 10.97 0.80 -27.09
C ARG A 105 11.33 1.87 -26.07
N TRP A 106 12.16 1.56 -25.06
CA TRP A 106 12.58 2.53 -24.05
C TRP A 106 13.45 3.63 -24.65
N GLN A 107 13.24 4.88 -24.20
CA GLN A 107 13.94 6.04 -24.74
C GLN A 107 14.97 6.59 -23.75
N PRO A 108 16.13 7.09 -24.24
CA PRO A 108 17.10 7.77 -23.40
C PRO A 108 16.49 9.00 -22.70
N GLY A 109 16.70 9.11 -21.39
CA GLY A 109 16.16 10.21 -20.57
C GLY A 109 14.72 10.06 -20.14
N GLN A 110 13.99 9.05 -20.65
CA GLN A 110 12.61 8.76 -20.24
C GLN A 110 12.55 8.32 -18.77
N LEU A 111 11.69 8.94 -17.99
CA LEU A 111 11.42 8.52 -16.62
C LEU A 111 10.53 7.27 -16.63
N VAL A 112 10.99 6.18 -16.04
CA VAL A 112 10.21 4.95 -15.90
C VAL A 112 9.97 4.68 -14.43
N VAL A 113 8.71 4.79 -14.02
CA VAL A 113 8.29 4.66 -12.63
C VAL A 113 7.44 3.40 -12.47
N HIS A 114 7.77 2.54 -11.53
CA HIS A 114 6.84 1.49 -11.10
C HIS A 114 6.31 1.73 -9.69
N THR A 115 5.14 1.16 -9.39
CA THR A 115 4.44 1.34 -8.12
C THR A 115 4.52 0.11 -7.20
N SER A 116 5.34 -0.87 -7.52
CA SER A 116 5.53 -2.06 -6.67
C SER A 116 6.16 -1.69 -5.33
N GLY A 117 5.59 -2.20 -4.23
CA GLY A 117 6.19 -2.10 -2.91
C GLY A 117 7.38 -3.04 -2.71
N ARG A 118 7.37 -4.19 -3.41
CA ARG A 118 8.32 -5.28 -3.27
C ARG A 118 9.62 -5.04 -4.03
N TYR A 119 9.53 -4.52 -5.27
CA TYR A 119 10.68 -4.34 -6.15
C TYR A 119 11.32 -2.96 -5.98
N GLY A 120 12.64 -2.90 -6.14
CA GLY A 120 13.40 -1.67 -6.31
C GLY A 120 13.61 -1.35 -7.79
N ILE A 121 14.57 -0.47 -8.07
CA ILE A 121 14.86 -0.03 -9.44
C ILE A 121 15.57 -1.10 -10.29
N GLY A 122 16.12 -2.14 -9.67
CA GLY A 122 16.81 -3.23 -10.37
C GLY A 122 15.91 -3.98 -11.36
N ILE A 123 14.59 -4.06 -11.11
CA ILE A 123 13.64 -4.66 -12.06
C ILE A 123 13.53 -3.86 -13.37
N LEU A 124 13.89 -2.58 -13.34
CA LEU A 124 13.92 -1.68 -14.51
C LEU A 124 15.28 -1.69 -15.24
N GLU A 125 16.23 -2.54 -14.83
CA GLU A 125 17.56 -2.61 -15.45
C GLU A 125 17.52 -2.79 -16.99
N PRO A 126 16.61 -3.59 -17.59
CA PRO A 126 16.49 -3.65 -19.05
C PRO A 126 16.17 -2.30 -19.69
N ALA A 127 15.31 -1.48 -19.09
CA ALA A 127 15.01 -0.14 -19.57
C ALA A 127 16.19 0.82 -19.35
N ARG A 128 16.85 0.73 -18.19
CA ARG A 128 18.03 1.56 -17.87
C ARG A 128 19.18 1.37 -18.86
N ARG A 129 19.39 0.14 -19.34
CA ARG A 129 20.41 -0.15 -20.37
C ARG A 129 20.16 0.56 -21.69
N LEU A 130 18.92 0.92 -21.98
CA LEU A 130 18.52 1.71 -23.15
C LEU A 130 18.48 3.21 -22.87
N GLY A 131 18.94 3.64 -21.67
CA GLY A 131 19.06 5.04 -21.28
C GLY A 131 17.87 5.62 -20.54
N ALA A 132 16.85 4.81 -20.19
CA ALA A 132 15.76 5.24 -19.35
C ALA A 132 16.21 5.47 -17.89
N ILE A 133 15.52 6.32 -17.18
CA ILE A 133 15.80 6.69 -15.78
C ILE A 133 14.83 5.92 -14.87
N PRO A 134 15.32 4.93 -14.11
CA PRO A 134 14.47 4.06 -13.31
C PRO A 134 14.10 4.71 -11.97
N LEU A 135 12.81 4.68 -11.63
CA LEU A 135 12.27 5.16 -10.35
C LEU A 135 11.30 4.11 -9.79
N ALA A 136 11.28 3.96 -8.46
CA ALA A 136 10.31 3.14 -7.75
C ALA A 136 9.61 3.98 -6.69
N LEU A 137 8.30 4.19 -6.85
CA LEU A 137 7.46 4.94 -5.93
C LEU A 137 6.31 4.05 -5.47
N HIS A 138 6.20 3.81 -4.16
CA HIS A 138 5.12 3.00 -3.62
C HIS A 138 4.34 3.79 -2.55
N PRO A 139 3.10 4.21 -2.86
CA PRO A 139 2.20 4.75 -1.85
C PRO A 139 1.78 3.68 -0.83
N ALA A 140 2.02 3.94 0.46
CA ALA A 140 1.68 2.99 1.53
C ALA A 140 0.21 3.11 1.93
N MET A 141 -0.69 2.82 0.98
CA MET A 141 -2.14 2.85 1.20
C MET A 141 -2.86 1.75 0.41
N THR A 142 -4.08 1.47 0.82
CA THR A 142 -4.99 0.59 0.08
C THR A 142 -5.79 1.38 -0.94
N PHE A 143 -5.79 0.92 -2.19
CA PHE A 143 -6.52 1.53 -3.30
C PHE A 143 -7.82 0.78 -3.59
N GLY A 144 -8.95 1.48 -3.52
CA GLY A 144 -10.24 1.01 -4.03
C GLY A 144 -10.39 1.23 -5.53
N GLY A 145 -9.67 2.20 -6.09
CA GLY A 145 -9.78 2.62 -7.48
C GLY A 145 -10.88 3.67 -7.70
N PHE A 146 -11.18 4.47 -6.67
CA PHE A 146 -12.21 5.50 -6.68
C PHE A 146 -11.60 6.90 -6.57
N SER A 147 -12.37 7.93 -6.91
CA SER A 147 -11.96 9.33 -6.78
C SER A 147 -11.59 9.73 -5.35
N THR A 148 -12.20 9.09 -4.35
CA THR A 148 -11.86 9.30 -2.93
C THR A 148 -10.43 8.91 -2.60
N ASP A 149 -9.81 7.99 -3.35
CA ASP A 149 -8.42 7.60 -3.13
C ASP A 149 -7.45 8.71 -3.53
N VAL A 150 -7.82 9.58 -4.47
CA VAL A 150 -7.00 10.74 -4.85
C VAL A 150 -6.81 11.67 -3.64
N ALA A 151 -7.88 11.93 -2.89
CA ALA A 151 -7.79 12.73 -1.67
C ALA A 151 -6.95 12.04 -0.57
N ARG A 152 -6.97 10.71 -0.50
CA ARG A 152 -6.20 9.91 0.46
C ARG A 152 -4.70 9.88 0.18
N LEU A 153 -4.27 10.27 -1.02
CA LEU A 153 -2.85 10.45 -1.32
C LEU A 153 -2.23 11.60 -0.54
N THR A 154 -3.03 12.58 -0.13
CA THR A 154 -2.54 13.71 0.68
C THR A 154 -2.02 13.23 2.02
N GLY A 155 -0.72 13.42 2.26
CA GLY A 155 -0.04 12.96 3.47
C GLY A 155 0.25 11.45 3.50
N CYS A 156 -0.04 10.70 2.41
CA CYS A 156 0.27 9.28 2.35
C CYS A 156 1.79 9.05 2.34
N PRO A 157 2.35 8.25 3.25
CA PRO A 157 3.76 7.87 3.20
C PRO A 157 4.08 7.19 1.87
N MET A 158 5.12 7.65 1.17
CA MET A 158 5.50 7.12 -0.14
C MET A 158 6.97 6.67 -0.15
N ALA A 159 7.18 5.36 -0.27
CA ALA A 159 8.51 4.79 -0.34
C ALA A 159 9.14 5.08 -1.70
N VAL A 160 10.29 5.75 -1.69
CA VAL A 160 11.03 6.15 -2.89
C VAL A 160 12.36 5.42 -2.95
N THR A 161 12.65 4.81 -4.11
CA THR A 161 13.97 4.29 -4.46
C THR A 161 14.34 4.80 -5.86
N ALA A 162 15.49 5.41 -5.99
CA ALA A 162 16.02 5.96 -7.24
C ALA A 162 17.55 6.00 -7.19
N PRO A 163 18.24 6.13 -8.34
CA PRO A 163 19.64 6.49 -8.35
C PRO A 163 19.86 7.85 -7.67
N ASP A 164 20.96 8.03 -6.93
CA ASP A 164 21.25 9.23 -6.14
C ASP A 164 21.11 10.53 -6.95
N ALA A 165 21.60 10.52 -8.18
CA ALA A 165 21.58 11.70 -9.05
C ALA A 165 20.15 12.18 -9.40
N VAL A 166 19.16 11.31 -9.35
CA VAL A 166 17.76 11.61 -9.72
C VAL A 166 16.79 11.41 -8.54
N LEU A 167 17.30 11.10 -7.37
CA LEU A 167 16.47 10.95 -6.16
C LEU A 167 15.63 12.21 -5.85
N PRO A 168 16.14 13.45 -6.02
CA PRO A 168 15.30 14.64 -5.85
C PRO A 168 14.10 14.70 -6.81
N ILE A 169 14.23 14.19 -8.03
CA ILE A 169 13.15 14.12 -9.02
C ILE A 169 12.08 13.13 -8.55
N ALA A 170 12.49 11.96 -8.06
CA ALA A 170 11.58 10.95 -7.54
C ALA A 170 10.83 11.44 -6.29
N GLN A 171 11.50 12.16 -5.39
CA GLN A 171 10.87 12.78 -4.23
C GLN A 171 9.88 13.89 -4.62
N ALA A 172 10.26 14.74 -5.58
CA ALA A 172 9.36 15.78 -6.10
C ALA A 172 8.09 15.16 -6.71
N LEU A 173 8.22 14.10 -7.49
CA LEU A 173 7.08 13.38 -8.07
C LEU A 173 6.17 12.79 -6.97
N ALA A 174 6.72 12.26 -5.90
CA ALA A 174 5.95 11.77 -4.76
C ALA A 174 5.15 12.90 -4.07
N VAL A 175 5.77 14.08 -3.91
CA VAL A 175 5.09 15.28 -3.38
C VAL A 175 3.99 15.78 -4.33
N GLU A 176 4.24 15.79 -5.64
CA GLU A 176 3.23 16.17 -6.64
C GLU A 176 2.03 15.21 -6.65
N LEU A 177 2.26 13.93 -6.33
CA LEU A 177 1.18 12.96 -6.09
C LEU A 177 0.41 13.20 -4.77
N GLY A 178 0.86 14.14 -3.94
CA GLY A 178 0.28 14.45 -2.62
C GLY A 178 0.87 13.64 -1.47
N GLY A 179 1.85 12.77 -1.71
CA GLY A 179 2.45 11.90 -0.71
C GLY A 179 3.60 12.55 0.06
N GLU A 180 3.98 11.91 1.16
CA GLU A 180 5.15 12.22 1.97
C GLU A 180 6.29 11.24 1.64
N PRO A 181 7.29 11.65 0.82
CA PRO A 181 8.34 10.75 0.39
C PRO A 181 9.30 10.41 1.51
N PHE A 182 9.64 9.14 1.62
CA PHE A 182 10.79 8.67 2.39
C PHE A 182 11.66 7.75 1.53
N VAL A 183 12.98 7.87 1.71
CA VAL A 183 13.94 7.06 0.96
C VAL A 183 13.98 5.65 1.53
N LEU A 184 13.73 4.67 0.69
CA LEU A 184 13.80 3.26 1.05
C LEU A 184 14.93 2.60 0.24
N PRO A 185 15.96 2.04 0.91
CA PRO A 185 16.99 1.27 0.21
C PRO A 185 16.40 0.08 -0.55
N GLU A 186 16.92 -0.21 -1.73
CA GLU A 186 16.41 -1.30 -2.58
C GLU A 186 16.39 -2.64 -1.85
N ALA A 187 17.46 -2.97 -1.12
CA ALA A 187 17.56 -4.21 -0.36
C ALA A 187 16.50 -4.34 0.75
N SER A 188 15.91 -3.24 1.21
CA SER A 188 14.89 -3.21 2.27
C SER A 188 13.46 -3.39 1.73
N ARG A 189 13.23 -3.26 0.43
CA ARG A 189 11.89 -3.31 -0.16
C ARG A 189 11.13 -4.62 0.10
N PRO A 190 11.74 -5.81 0.00
CA PRO A 190 11.02 -7.04 0.32
C PRO A 190 10.50 -7.09 1.75
N ALA A 191 11.32 -6.70 2.73
CA ALA A 191 10.93 -6.66 4.14
C ALA A 191 9.86 -5.58 4.41
N TYR A 192 10.01 -4.39 3.82
CA TYR A 192 9.03 -3.32 3.87
C TYR A 192 7.66 -3.80 3.36
N HIS A 193 7.61 -4.40 2.17
CA HIS A 193 6.37 -4.88 1.59
C HIS A 193 5.73 -6.03 2.41
N ALA A 194 6.56 -6.94 2.92
CA ALA A 194 6.10 -7.98 3.83
C ALA A 194 5.49 -7.42 5.11
N ALA A 195 6.08 -6.36 5.69
CA ALA A 195 5.54 -5.69 6.87
C ALA A 195 4.17 -5.05 6.61
N LEU A 196 4.00 -4.37 5.47
CA LEU A 196 2.71 -3.79 5.08
C LEU A 196 1.65 -4.87 4.83
N ALA A 197 2.02 -5.96 4.14
CA ALA A 197 1.12 -7.09 3.94
C ALA A 197 0.73 -7.74 5.26
N HIS A 198 1.69 -7.93 6.17
CA HIS A 198 1.43 -8.50 7.48
C HIS A 198 0.52 -7.62 8.32
N GLY A 199 0.77 -6.31 8.39
CA GLY A 199 0.00 -5.38 9.21
C GLY A 199 -1.38 -5.01 8.65
N ALA A 200 -1.51 -4.90 7.32
CA ALA A 200 -2.75 -4.45 6.67
C ALA A 200 -3.55 -5.58 6.02
N ASN A 201 -2.91 -6.41 5.17
CA ASN A 201 -3.66 -7.43 4.43
C ASN A 201 -4.12 -8.58 5.33
N HIS A 202 -3.26 -9.03 6.25
CA HIS A 202 -3.66 -10.08 7.20
C HIS A 202 -4.66 -9.58 8.24
N LEU A 203 -4.69 -8.27 8.53
CA LEU A 203 -5.75 -7.69 9.37
C LEU A 203 -7.14 -7.93 8.77
N VAL A 204 -7.29 -7.81 7.44
CA VAL A 204 -8.56 -8.09 6.75
C VAL A 204 -8.98 -9.55 6.97
N THR A 205 -8.03 -10.50 6.88
CA THR A 205 -8.29 -11.91 7.16
C THR A 205 -8.71 -12.12 8.61
N LEU A 206 -7.97 -11.55 9.56
CA LEU A 206 -8.25 -11.66 11.00
C LEU A 206 -9.64 -11.13 11.36
N VAL A 207 -10.01 -9.95 10.84
CA VAL A 207 -11.33 -9.35 11.06
C VAL A 207 -12.43 -10.22 10.42
N GLY A 208 -12.22 -10.71 9.21
CA GLY A 208 -13.16 -11.60 8.53
C GLY A 208 -13.39 -12.91 9.30
N GLN A 209 -12.33 -13.49 9.87
CA GLN A 209 -12.43 -14.67 10.75
C GLN A 209 -13.24 -14.37 12.00
N ALA A 210 -12.96 -13.24 12.69
CA ALA A 210 -13.68 -12.86 13.89
C ALA A 210 -15.18 -12.60 13.62
N VAL A 211 -15.53 -11.98 12.50
CA VAL A 211 -16.94 -11.80 12.07
C VAL A 211 -17.62 -13.15 11.85
N ARG A 212 -16.95 -14.13 11.22
CA ARG A 212 -17.51 -15.49 11.03
C ARG A 212 -17.75 -16.20 12.37
N VAL A 213 -16.83 -16.06 13.33
CA VAL A 213 -17.01 -16.62 14.67
C VAL A 213 -18.24 -16.02 15.36
N LEU A 214 -18.39 -14.70 15.31
CA LEU A 214 -19.54 -14.02 15.89
C LEU A 214 -20.85 -14.46 15.23
N ALA A 215 -20.89 -14.60 13.92
CA ALA A 215 -22.05 -15.10 13.20
C ALA A 215 -22.40 -16.55 13.61
N ALA A 216 -21.40 -17.43 13.74
CA ALA A 216 -21.58 -18.81 14.22
C ALA A 216 -22.04 -18.86 15.68
N ALA A 217 -21.72 -17.86 16.48
CA ALA A 217 -22.18 -17.68 17.85
C ALA A 217 -23.57 -17.00 17.96
N GLY A 218 -24.22 -16.67 16.83
CA GLY A 218 -25.55 -16.07 16.78
C GLY A 218 -25.58 -14.54 16.86
N VAL A 219 -24.45 -13.87 16.66
CA VAL A 219 -24.40 -12.39 16.59
C VAL A 219 -24.69 -11.93 15.17
N GLU A 220 -25.81 -11.24 14.95
CA GLU A 220 -26.30 -10.84 13.61
C GLU A 220 -25.37 -9.84 12.91
N ASP A 221 -24.85 -8.83 13.61
CA ASP A 221 -23.93 -7.82 13.08
C ASP A 221 -22.58 -7.89 13.80
N GLY A 222 -21.76 -8.84 13.38
CA GLY A 222 -20.42 -9.02 13.89
C GLY A 222 -19.48 -7.85 13.57
N ALA A 223 -19.69 -7.18 12.43
CA ALA A 223 -18.87 -6.04 12.04
C ALA A 223 -19.12 -4.82 12.91
N ALA A 224 -20.38 -4.48 13.17
CA ALA A 224 -20.75 -3.41 14.10
C ALA A 224 -20.29 -3.71 15.53
N THR A 225 -20.37 -4.98 15.95
CA THR A 225 -19.90 -5.42 17.27
C THR A 225 -18.38 -5.25 17.44
N LEU A 226 -17.58 -5.57 16.40
CA LEU A 226 -16.13 -5.50 16.44
C LEU A 226 -15.57 -4.09 16.20
N GLY A 227 -16.27 -3.26 15.44
CA GLY A 227 -15.78 -1.96 14.99
C GLY A 227 -15.17 -1.10 16.10
N PRO A 228 -15.87 -0.82 17.22
CA PRO A 228 -15.32 -0.03 18.32
C PRO A 228 -14.09 -0.65 18.96
N LEU A 229 -14.06 -1.99 19.11
CA LEU A 229 -12.93 -2.71 19.71
C LEU A 229 -11.69 -2.64 18.82
N LEU A 230 -11.85 -2.83 17.51
CA LEU A 230 -10.76 -2.75 16.53
C LEU A 230 -10.18 -1.34 16.46
N THR A 231 -11.04 -0.32 16.41
CA THR A 231 -10.61 1.08 16.39
C THR A 231 -9.79 1.41 17.64
N ALA A 232 -10.28 1.07 18.82
CA ALA A 232 -9.57 1.32 20.07
C ALA A 232 -8.24 0.55 20.16
N ALA A 233 -8.19 -0.70 19.67
CA ALA A 233 -6.96 -1.49 19.67
C ALA A 233 -5.91 -0.90 18.72
N LEU A 234 -6.33 -0.45 17.51
CA LEU A 234 -5.45 0.22 16.54
C LEU A 234 -4.92 1.54 17.09
N ASP A 235 -5.79 2.39 17.64
CA ASP A 235 -5.39 3.66 18.24
C ASP A 235 -4.32 3.44 19.33
N ARG A 236 -4.57 2.50 20.22
CA ARG A 236 -3.61 2.22 21.29
C ARG A 236 -2.27 1.71 20.78
N VAL A 237 -2.26 0.76 19.87
CA VAL A 237 -1.00 0.20 19.37
C VAL A 237 -0.18 1.22 18.58
N LEU A 238 -0.85 2.13 17.86
CA LEU A 238 -0.17 3.17 17.09
C LEU A 238 0.34 4.33 17.94
N THR A 239 -0.31 4.62 19.08
CA THR A 239 0.06 5.73 19.98
C THR A 239 0.99 5.29 21.13
N GLU A 240 0.70 4.15 21.75
CA GLU A 240 1.41 3.68 22.95
C GLU A 240 2.48 2.62 22.63
N GLY A 241 2.46 2.06 21.41
CA GLY A 241 3.28 0.92 21.01
C GLY A 241 2.70 -0.42 21.43
N ALA A 242 3.17 -1.48 20.77
CA ALA A 242 2.57 -2.81 20.91
C ALA A 242 2.74 -3.41 22.31
N ASP A 243 3.83 -3.09 23.03
CA ASP A 243 4.06 -3.63 24.37
C ASP A 243 3.11 -3.03 25.41
N ALA A 244 2.86 -1.73 25.33
CA ALA A 244 1.91 -1.06 26.23
C ALA A 244 0.45 -1.42 25.90
N ALA A 245 0.12 -1.57 24.62
CA ALA A 245 -1.22 -1.90 24.16
C ALA A 245 -1.62 -3.36 24.39
N LEU A 246 -0.67 -4.26 24.69
CA LEU A 246 -0.91 -5.69 24.85
C LEU A 246 -1.94 -5.96 25.96
N THR A 247 -3.01 -6.71 25.65
CA THR A 247 -4.11 -7.01 26.57
C THR A 247 -4.71 -8.41 26.31
N GLY A 248 -5.68 -8.80 27.10
CA GLY A 248 -6.38 -10.07 26.94
C GLY A 248 -5.83 -11.21 27.81
N PRO A 249 -6.43 -12.41 27.75
CA PRO A 249 -6.08 -13.53 28.65
C PRO A 249 -4.64 -14.02 28.41
N VAL A 250 -4.18 -14.10 27.19
CA VAL A 250 -2.80 -14.51 26.86
C VAL A 250 -1.78 -13.58 27.52
N SER A 251 -1.99 -12.26 27.42
CA SER A 251 -1.05 -11.27 28.00
C SER A 251 -1.04 -11.27 29.55
N ARG A 252 -1.98 -11.94 30.16
CA ARG A 252 -2.07 -12.14 31.64
C ARG A 252 -1.67 -13.53 32.08
N GLY A 253 -1.30 -14.42 31.17
CA GLY A 253 -0.92 -15.80 31.49
C GLY A 253 -2.10 -16.72 31.85
N ASP A 254 -3.33 -16.36 31.43
CA ASP A 254 -4.56 -17.11 31.75
C ASP A 254 -4.73 -18.30 30.76
N ALA A 255 -4.01 -19.38 31.04
CA ALA A 255 -4.05 -20.60 30.21
C ALA A 255 -5.44 -21.29 30.27
N GLY A 256 -6.20 -21.11 31.36
CA GLY A 256 -7.55 -21.65 31.48
C GLY A 256 -8.52 -21.06 30.49
N THR A 257 -8.57 -19.72 30.41
CA THR A 257 -9.39 -19.00 29.42
C THR A 257 -8.96 -19.32 27.98
N VAL A 258 -7.65 -19.42 27.75
CA VAL A 258 -7.14 -19.75 26.39
C VAL A 258 -7.61 -21.14 25.94
N ARG A 259 -7.59 -22.14 26.85
CA ARG A 259 -8.09 -23.48 26.55
C ARG A 259 -9.59 -23.45 26.24
N SER A 260 -10.40 -22.77 27.09
CA SER A 260 -11.85 -22.61 26.82
C SER A 260 -12.16 -21.92 25.50
N HIS A 261 -11.32 -20.97 25.06
CA HIS A 261 -11.48 -20.36 23.75
C HIS A 261 -11.24 -21.37 22.61
N LEU A 262 -10.19 -22.20 22.73
CA LEU A 262 -9.90 -23.22 21.72
C LEU A 262 -11.00 -24.27 21.63
N GLU A 263 -11.45 -24.80 22.78
CA GLU A 263 -12.57 -25.73 22.85
C GLU A 263 -13.83 -25.16 22.20
N ALA A 264 -14.15 -23.89 22.45
CA ALA A 264 -15.29 -23.21 21.85
C ALA A 264 -15.13 -23.06 20.32
N LEU A 265 -13.95 -22.61 19.85
CA LEU A 265 -13.67 -22.41 18.42
C LEU A 265 -13.69 -23.74 17.64
N GLU A 266 -13.19 -24.82 18.21
CA GLU A 266 -13.19 -26.16 17.62
C GLU A 266 -14.61 -26.77 17.55
N ALA A 267 -15.45 -26.45 18.51
CA ALA A 267 -16.85 -26.88 18.53
C ALA A 267 -17.73 -26.12 17.56
N LEU A 268 -17.38 -24.87 17.22
CA LEU A 268 -18.20 -24.03 16.33
C LEU A 268 -18.26 -24.58 14.89
N ARG A 269 -19.41 -24.31 14.27
CA ARG A 269 -19.67 -24.59 12.86
C ARG A 269 -20.24 -23.35 12.20
N ASP A 270 -19.90 -23.12 10.93
CA ASP A 270 -20.53 -22.06 10.14
C ASP A 270 -21.98 -22.39 9.77
N GLY A 271 -22.66 -21.46 9.07
CA GLY A 271 -24.03 -21.66 8.61
C GLY A 271 -24.24 -22.84 7.64
N GLU A 272 -23.14 -23.40 7.11
CA GLU A 272 -23.13 -24.59 6.25
C GLU A 272 -22.65 -25.86 6.98
N GLY A 273 -22.44 -25.77 8.29
CA GLY A 273 -22.01 -26.89 9.13
C GLY A 273 -20.51 -27.22 9.06
N ARG A 274 -19.68 -26.38 8.41
CA ARG A 274 -18.24 -26.59 8.29
C ARG A 274 -17.49 -26.12 9.54
N ARG A 275 -16.40 -26.80 9.87
CA ARG A 275 -15.46 -26.37 10.92
C ARG A 275 -14.75 -25.09 10.52
N LEU A 276 -14.39 -24.29 11.52
CA LEU A 276 -13.60 -23.04 11.35
C LEU A 276 -12.09 -23.30 11.60
N GLU A 277 -11.52 -24.29 10.93
CA GLU A 277 -10.13 -24.74 11.16
C GLU A 277 -9.11 -23.62 10.94
N ASP A 278 -9.31 -22.79 9.90
CA ASP A 278 -8.48 -21.62 9.63
C ASP A 278 -8.50 -20.59 10.77
N VAL A 279 -9.58 -20.49 11.51
CA VAL A 279 -9.70 -19.61 12.69
C VAL A 279 -8.90 -20.18 13.85
N VAL A 280 -9.03 -21.48 14.12
CA VAL A 280 -8.30 -22.18 15.20
C VAL A 280 -6.79 -22.03 14.97
N ASP A 281 -6.31 -22.29 13.76
CA ASP A 281 -4.90 -22.19 13.41
C ASP A 281 -4.36 -20.75 13.59
N THR A 282 -5.11 -19.76 13.10
CA THR A 282 -4.76 -18.35 13.27
C THR A 282 -4.75 -17.95 14.74
N TYR A 283 -5.76 -18.37 15.52
CA TYR A 283 -5.82 -18.10 16.95
C TYR A 283 -4.60 -18.66 17.69
N ARG A 284 -4.25 -19.93 17.44
CA ARG A 284 -3.07 -20.57 18.04
C ARG A 284 -1.78 -19.83 17.68
N ALA A 285 -1.60 -19.46 16.42
CA ALA A 285 -0.41 -18.76 15.94
C ALA A 285 -0.24 -17.38 16.61
N LEU A 286 -1.31 -16.58 16.65
CA LEU A 286 -1.31 -15.27 17.27
C LEU A 286 -1.17 -15.36 18.79
N ALA A 287 -1.84 -16.31 19.45
CA ALA A 287 -1.71 -16.51 20.89
C ALA A 287 -0.29 -16.91 21.29
N ARG A 288 0.41 -17.77 20.51
CA ARG A 288 1.84 -18.08 20.73
C ARG A 288 2.72 -16.84 20.60
N ALA A 289 2.54 -16.04 19.56
CA ALA A 289 3.29 -14.80 19.38
C ALA A 289 3.03 -13.79 20.51
N THR A 290 1.79 -13.71 20.99
CA THR A 290 1.39 -12.85 22.11
C THR A 290 2.01 -13.34 23.42
N ALA A 291 2.00 -14.65 23.69
CA ALA A 291 2.60 -15.24 24.88
C ALA A 291 4.12 -14.99 24.92
N GLN A 292 4.81 -15.20 23.80
CA GLN A 292 6.24 -14.93 23.70
C GLN A 292 6.54 -13.45 23.97
N ARG A 293 5.79 -12.52 23.37
CA ARG A 293 5.96 -11.09 23.64
C ARG A 293 5.69 -10.72 25.09
N ALA A 294 4.67 -11.31 25.71
CA ALA A 294 4.35 -11.05 27.12
C ALA A 294 5.45 -11.55 28.05
N GLU A 295 6.09 -12.68 27.75
CA GLU A 295 7.24 -13.22 28.46
C GLU A 295 8.48 -12.33 28.27
N ASP A 296 8.83 -11.97 27.03
CA ASP A 296 10.00 -11.14 26.68
C ASP A 296 9.92 -9.75 27.36
N THR A 297 8.72 -9.21 27.54
CA THR A 297 8.49 -7.91 28.20
C THR A 297 8.29 -8.03 29.73
N GLY A 298 8.39 -9.23 30.30
CA GLY A 298 8.23 -9.48 31.73
C GLY A 298 6.80 -9.31 32.27
N ARG A 299 5.78 -9.27 31.36
CA ARG A 299 4.37 -9.19 31.77
C ARG A 299 3.86 -10.47 32.45
N ILE A 300 4.39 -11.60 32.02
CA ILE A 300 4.07 -12.92 32.58
C ILE A 300 5.36 -13.61 33.01
N ALA A 301 5.26 -14.41 34.05
CA ALA A 301 6.37 -15.23 34.53
C ALA A 301 6.59 -16.44 33.57
N PRO A 302 7.80 -17.03 33.52
CA PRO A 302 8.08 -18.22 32.70
C PRO A 302 7.10 -19.38 32.94
N ALA A 303 6.70 -19.65 34.17
CA ALA A 303 5.72 -20.70 34.49
C ALA A 303 4.33 -20.43 33.86
N GLN A 304 3.91 -19.16 33.75
CA GLN A 304 2.66 -18.80 33.10
C GLN A 304 2.80 -18.98 31.55
N ALA A 305 3.95 -18.60 30.99
CA ALA A 305 4.25 -18.82 29.57
C ALA A 305 4.25 -20.34 29.25
N ASP A 306 4.81 -21.19 30.11
CA ASP A 306 4.77 -22.64 29.92
C ASP A 306 3.33 -23.18 30.00
N GLY A 307 2.50 -22.67 30.90
CA GLY A 307 1.08 -23.00 30.95
C GLY A 307 0.33 -22.66 29.66
N LEU A 308 0.63 -21.49 29.08
CA LEU A 308 0.08 -21.06 27.79
C LEU A 308 0.59 -21.95 26.64
N ARG A 309 1.88 -22.29 26.61
CA ARG A 309 2.46 -23.20 25.61
C ARG A 309 1.76 -24.54 25.62
N GLY A 310 1.51 -25.11 26.81
CA GLY A 310 0.73 -26.33 26.98
C GLY A 310 -0.72 -26.21 26.50
N ALA A 311 -1.39 -25.11 26.79
CA ALA A 311 -2.78 -24.86 26.34
C ALA A 311 -2.89 -24.66 24.80
N LEU A 312 -1.81 -24.21 24.16
CA LEU A 312 -1.74 -23.93 22.72
C LEU A 312 -1.12 -25.07 21.92
N ALA A 313 -0.69 -26.15 22.57
CA ALA A 313 -0.24 -27.35 21.86
C ALA A 313 -1.39 -27.92 21.02
N PRO A 314 -1.11 -28.53 19.85
CA PRO A 314 -2.11 -29.38 19.19
C PRO A 314 -2.50 -30.48 20.19
N ASP A 315 -3.78 -30.85 20.19
CA ASP A 315 -4.14 -32.09 20.86
C ASP A 315 -3.35 -33.20 20.21
N ASP A 316 -2.43 -33.82 20.95
CA ASP A 316 -1.77 -35.05 20.49
C ASP A 316 -2.89 -36.05 20.25
N ASP A 317 -3.11 -36.34 18.97
CA ASP A 317 -4.05 -37.28 18.40
C ASP A 317 -4.71 -38.25 19.40
N ALA A 318 -6.02 -38.18 19.46
CA ALA A 318 -6.82 -39.38 19.60
C ALA A 318 -6.53 -40.24 18.34
N GLY A 319 -5.51 -41.14 18.44
CA GLY A 319 -5.20 -42.19 17.45
C GLY A 319 -6.33 -43.19 17.26
#